data_ddbe3b4463317862c068f1796b0983dc
#
_entry.id   ddbe3b4463317862c068f1796b0983dc
#
_cell.length_a   1.000
_cell.length_b   1.000
_cell.length_c   1.000
_cell.angle_alpha   90.00
_cell.angle_beta   90.00
_cell.angle_gamma   90.00
#
_symmetry.space_group_name_H-M   'P 1'
#
loop_
_entity.id
_entity.type
_entity.pdbx_description
1 polymer ?
#
loop_
_entity_poly.entity_id
_entity_poly.type
_entity_poly.pdbx_seq_one_letter_code
_entity_poly.pdbx_strand_id
1 'polypeptide(L)'
;ELLAQVKSFDTSLVLIDYTSSGFNIDIIPKVLSINKCIRFVAITAEQSPQTLVDAMRSGISSYIKKDCDINEILMAVKETGNGNKFFCGQILESIHRANIDVNDLDFESFSCEAVIVSERENEIIILIAEGLTNEQIAIQLFLSKHTVNTHRKNIMAKLGVKNTAGIVMYAVKTNLVSPNKFLFAPVA
;
A
#
# COMPACT_ATOMS: atom_id res chain seq x y z
N GLU A 1 18.70 25.10 1.53
CA GLU A 1 19.44 24.17 0.67
C GLU A 1 18.51 23.54 -0.37
N LEU A 2 17.39 22.86 0.00
CA LEU A 2 16.43 22.26 -0.94
C LEU A 2 15.88 23.27 -1.95
N LEU A 3 15.46 24.46 -1.52
CA LEU A 3 14.95 25.52 -2.40
C LEU A 3 15.99 26.01 -3.43
N ALA A 4 17.27 25.98 -3.08
CA ALA A 4 18.35 26.33 -4.01
C ALA A 4 18.57 25.20 -5.04
N GLN A 5 18.53 23.95 -4.60
CA GLN A 5 18.69 22.80 -5.48
C GLN A 5 17.54 22.70 -6.49
N VAL A 6 16.30 22.88 -6.05
CA VAL A 6 15.12 22.87 -6.93
C VAL A 6 15.17 23.96 -8.00
N LYS A 7 15.81 25.12 -7.71
CA LYS A 7 16.01 26.18 -8.70
C LYS A 7 17.14 25.91 -9.68
N SER A 8 18.13 25.13 -9.25
CA SER A 8 19.36 24.90 -10.03
C SER A 8 19.31 23.62 -10.88
N PHE A 9 18.44 22.67 -10.53
CA PHE A 9 18.32 21.40 -11.22
C PHE A 9 16.90 21.24 -11.80
N ASP A 10 16.78 20.54 -12.90
CA ASP A 10 15.50 20.12 -13.48
C ASP A 10 14.91 18.96 -12.65
N THR A 11 14.44 19.32 -11.44
CA THR A 11 13.92 18.36 -10.48
C THR A 11 12.44 18.13 -10.73
N SER A 12 12.05 16.90 -11.01
CA SER A 12 10.64 16.49 -11.20
C SER A 12 10.04 15.81 -9.97
N LEU A 13 10.88 15.16 -9.16
CA LEU A 13 10.44 14.41 -7.97
C LEU A 13 11.40 14.63 -6.81
N VAL A 14 10.85 14.78 -5.62
CA VAL A 14 11.58 14.90 -4.35
C VAL A 14 11.11 13.84 -3.38
N LEU A 15 12.01 12.97 -2.95
CA LEU A 15 11.79 12.07 -1.82
C LEU A 15 12.20 12.81 -0.54
N ILE A 16 11.28 12.95 0.42
CA ILE A 16 11.50 13.76 1.61
C ILE A 16 11.05 13.07 2.89
N ASP A 17 11.89 13.16 3.90
CA ASP A 17 11.49 12.96 5.29
C ASP A 17 11.37 14.33 5.97
N TYR A 18 10.17 14.89 5.98
CA TYR A 18 9.89 16.19 6.59
C TYR A 18 9.90 16.15 8.12
N THR A 19 9.98 14.95 8.73
CA THR A 19 10.09 14.76 10.19
C THR A 19 11.54 14.77 10.67
N SER A 20 12.50 14.71 9.76
CA SER A 20 13.92 14.75 10.08
C SER A 20 14.37 16.16 10.48
N SER A 21 15.39 16.24 11.34
CA SER A 21 15.96 17.51 11.79
C SER A 21 16.36 18.41 10.63
N GLY A 22 15.92 19.65 10.65
CA GLY A 22 16.18 20.64 9.61
C GLY A 22 15.13 20.70 8.49
N PHE A 23 14.13 19.83 8.52
CA PHE A 23 12.99 19.88 7.62
C PHE A 23 11.70 20.04 8.41
N ASN A 24 10.70 20.61 7.78
CA ASN A 24 9.32 20.61 8.22
C ASN A 24 8.39 20.57 7.01
N ILE A 25 7.11 20.30 7.25
CA ILE A 25 6.12 20.16 6.19
C ILE A 25 5.91 21.44 5.38
N ASP A 26 6.16 22.62 5.98
CA ASP A 26 5.96 23.93 5.34
C ASP A 26 6.92 24.19 4.18
N ILE A 27 7.94 23.35 4.00
CA ILE A 27 8.84 23.44 2.86
C ILE A 27 8.13 23.07 1.55
N ILE A 28 7.13 22.17 1.60
CA ILE A 28 6.43 21.63 0.45
C ILE A 28 5.67 22.72 -0.31
N PRO A 29 4.74 23.49 0.30
CA PRO A 29 4.04 24.55 -0.41
C PRO A 29 4.99 25.65 -0.89
N LYS A 30 6.11 25.90 -0.19
CA LYS A 30 7.14 26.85 -0.66
C LYS A 30 7.84 26.39 -1.93
N VAL A 31 8.16 25.10 -2.04
CA VAL A 31 8.74 24.53 -3.26
C VAL A 31 7.73 24.55 -4.39
N LEU A 32 6.47 24.14 -4.13
CA LEU A 32 5.40 24.13 -5.11
C LEU A 32 5.05 25.53 -5.63
N SER A 33 5.25 26.57 -4.83
CA SER A 33 5.10 27.97 -5.29
C SER A 33 6.15 28.37 -6.32
N ILE A 34 7.32 27.72 -6.31
CA ILE A 34 8.42 27.98 -7.26
C ILE A 34 8.23 27.12 -8.53
N ASN A 35 7.92 25.84 -8.36
CA ASN A 35 7.71 24.92 -9.46
C ASN A 35 6.57 23.94 -9.11
N LYS A 36 5.40 24.16 -9.72
CA LYS A 36 4.19 23.33 -9.52
C LYS A 36 4.28 21.93 -10.12
N CYS A 37 5.28 21.68 -10.99
CA CYS A 37 5.46 20.37 -11.62
C CYS A 37 6.23 19.39 -10.73
N ILE A 38 6.83 19.86 -9.64
CA ILE A 38 7.54 18.99 -8.69
C ILE A 38 6.54 18.15 -7.91
N ARG A 39 6.84 16.87 -7.78
CA ARG A 39 6.07 15.91 -7.00
C ARG A 39 6.83 15.47 -5.78
N PHE A 40 6.13 15.31 -4.67
CA PHE A 40 6.72 14.91 -3.40
C PHE A 40 6.29 13.50 -3.02
N VAL A 41 7.27 12.65 -2.72
CA VAL A 41 7.09 11.38 -2.02
C VAL A 41 7.57 11.57 -0.58
N ALA A 42 6.67 11.53 0.38
CA ALA A 42 7.06 11.52 1.79
C ALA A 42 7.45 10.11 2.22
N ILE A 43 8.56 10.01 2.96
CA ILE A 43 8.99 8.77 3.61
C ILE A 43 9.31 9.08 5.08
N THR A 44 8.47 8.63 6.01
CA THR A 44 8.62 8.93 7.43
C THR A 44 8.47 7.69 8.31
N ALA A 45 8.87 7.78 9.58
CA ALA A 45 8.39 6.87 10.60
C ALA A 45 6.87 6.99 10.73
N GLU A 46 6.25 6.12 11.54
CA GLU A 46 4.82 6.17 11.80
C GLU A 46 4.36 7.54 12.31
N GLN A 47 3.29 8.05 11.74
CA GLN A 47 2.70 9.35 12.07
C GLN A 47 1.24 9.18 12.50
N SER A 48 0.71 10.16 13.24
CA SER A 48 -0.70 10.18 13.54
C SER A 48 -1.54 10.33 12.26
N PRO A 49 -2.77 9.77 12.22
CA PRO A 49 -3.64 9.91 11.06
C PRO A 49 -3.89 11.38 10.66
N GLN A 50 -4.03 12.27 11.65
CA GLN A 50 -4.21 13.70 11.40
C GLN A 50 -2.97 14.30 10.71
N THR A 51 -1.76 13.96 11.19
CA THR A 51 -0.49 14.41 10.57
C THR A 51 -0.37 13.92 9.13
N LEU A 52 -0.83 12.70 8.83
CA LEU A 52 -0.84 12.16 7.47
C LEU A 52 -1.75 12.97 6.55
N VAL A 53 -2.96 13.29 7.00
CA VAL A 53 -3.93 14.09 6.24
C VAL A 53 -3.40 15.52 6.02
N ASP A 54 -2.83 16.15 7.04
CA ASP A 54 -2.25 17.49 6.92
C ASP A 54 -1.06 17.50 5.94
N ALA A 55 -0.28 16.44 5.92
CA ALA A 55 0.79 16.25 4.95
C ALA A 55 0.24 16.16 3.51
N MET A 56 -0.83 15.42 3.29
CA MET A 56 -1.48 15.34 1.98
C MET A 56 -2.03 16.71 1.55
N ARG A 57 -2.65 17.44 2.46
CA ARG A 57 -3.14 18.81 2.21
C ARG A 57 -2.02 19.81 1.89
N SER A 58 -0.81 19.56 2.38
CA SER A 58 0.34 20.41 2.06
C SER A 58 0.88 20.25 0.63
N GLY A 59 0.39 19.25 -0.12
CA GLY A 59 0.78 18.99 -1.51
C GLY A 59 1.72 17.79 -1.69
N ILE A 60 1.81 16.89 -0.72
CA ILE A 60 2.47 15.60 -0.88
C ILE A 60 1.68 14.77 -1.88
N SER A 61 2.37 14.28 -2.91
CA SER A 61 1.79 13.46 -3.97
C SER A 61 1.67 12.00 -3.55
N SER A 62 2.65 11.49 -2.78
CA SER A 62 2.70 10.09 -2.36
C SER A 62 3.30 9.96 -0.97
N TYR A 63 2.88 8.95 -0.22
CA TYR A 63 3.32 8.77 1.16
C TYR A 63 3.59 7.30 1.48
N ILE A 64 4.76 7.02 2.03
CA ILE A 64 5.21 5.70 2.45
C ILE A 64 5.84 5.76 3.84
N LYS A 65 5.84 4.64 4.56
CA LYS A 65 6.53 4.50 5.84
C LYS A 65 7.98 4.05 5.61
N LYS A 66 8.88 4.38 6.53
CA LYS A 66 10.30 3.96 6.47
C LYS A 66 10.49 2.44 6.59
N ASP A 67 9.53 1.75 7.18
CA ASP A 67 9.53 0.29 7.34
C ASP A 67 8.83 -0.46 6.18
N CYS A 68 8.40 0.26 5.14
CA CYS A 68 7.87 -0.35 3.92
C CYS A 68 8.96 -1.15 3.19
N ASP A 69 8.51 -2.20 2.48
CA ASP A 69 9.38 -2.98 1.60
C ASP A 69 10.01 -2.10 0.51
N ILE A 70 11.22 -2.45 0.09
CA ILE A 70 11.94 -1.70 -0.97
C ILE A 70 11.14 -1.63 -2.27
N ASN A 71 10.33 -2.65 -2.59
CA ASN A 71 9.50 -2.65 -3.79
C ASN A 71 8.36 -1.63 -3.65
N GLU A 72 7.75 -1.45 -2.47
CA GLU A 72 6.76 -0.40 -2.22
C GLU A 72 7.39 0.99 -2.39
N ILE A 73 8.62 1.19 -1.91
CA ILE A 73 9.37 2.44 -2.10
C ILE A 73 9.62 2.72 -3.59
N LEU A 74 10.09 1.71 -4.33
CA LEU A 74 10.33 1.83 -5.77
C LEU A 74 9.03 2.09 -6.55
N MET A 75 7.93 1.42 -6.18
CA MET A 75 6.62 1.67 -6.77
C MET A 75 6.14 3.10 -6.50
N ALA A 76 6.26 3.59 -5.26
CA ALA A 76 5.88 4.96 -4.92
C ALA A 76 6.63 5.99 -5.79
N VAL A 77 7.94 5.83 -5.95
CA VAL A 77 8.77 6.72 -6.78
C VAL A 77 8.36 6.64 -8.25
N LYS A 78 8.15 5.43 -8.77
CA LYS A 78 7.76 5.20 -10.17
C LYS A 78 6.37 5.78 -10.47
N GLU A 79 5.37 5.46 -9.64
CA GLU A 79 4.01 5.96 -9.83
C GLU A 79 3.95 7.47 -9.69
N THR A 80 4.64 8.05 -8.71
CA THR A 80 4.72 9.50 -8.56
C THR A 80 5.43 10.14 -9.75
N GLY A 81 6.48 9.53 -10.26
CA GLY A 81 7.18 9.99 -11.46
C GLY A 81 6.25 10.02 -12.69
N ASN A 82 5.34 9.07 -12.81
CA ASN A 82 4.32 8.99 -13.88
C ASN A 82 3.14 9.96 -13.68
N GLY A 83 3.07 10.65 -12.55
CA GLY A 83 1.99 11.60 -12.24
C GLY A 83 0.87 11.01 -11.38
N ASN A 84 0.99 9.76 -10.99
CA ASN A 84 0.04 9.10 -10.12
C ASN A 84 0.37 9.40 -8.64
N LYS A 85 -0.61 9.20 -7.77
CA LYS A 85 -0.40 9.24 -6.31
C LYS A 85 -0.24 7.83 -5.78
N PHE A 86 0.62 7.63 -4.78
CA PHE A 86 0.84 6.33 -4.14
C PHE A 86 0.84 6.47 -2.62
N PHE A 87 0.05 5.64 -1.94
CA PHE A 87 0.04 5.56 -0.48
C PHE A 87 0.11 4.10 -0.06
N CYS A 88 1.03 3.74 0.81
CA CYS A 88 1.10 2.36 1.27
C CYS A 88 -0.18 2.00 2.05
N GLY A 89 -0.59 0.75 1.97
CA GLY A 89 -1.86 0.28 2.52
C GLY A 89 -2.03 0.58 4.02
N GLN A 90 -0.95 0.54 4.79
CA GLN A 90 -0.97 0.86 6.22
C GLN A 90 -1.37 2.32 6.50
N ILE A 91 -0.97 3.25 5.63
CA ILE A 91 -1.33 4.68 5.77
C ILE A 91 -2.82 4.88 5.49
N LEU A 92 -3.32 4.29 4.40
CA LEU A 92 -4.74 4.38 4.06
C LEU A 92 -5.62 3.76 5.14
N GLU A 93 -5.23 2.62 5.67
CA GLU A 93 -5.93 1.95 6.77
C GLU A 93 -5.93 2.80 8.05
N SER A 94 -4.82 3.45 8.37
CA SER A 94 -4.69 4.32 9.53
C SER A 94 -5.63 5.53 9.46
N ILE A 95 -5.72 6.17 8.30
CA ILE A 95 -6.64 7.31 8.06
C ILE A 95 -8.09 6.85 8.11
N HIS A 96 -8.42 5.73 7.47
CA HIS A 96 -9.77 5.18 7.46
C HIS A 96 -10.27 4.83 8.87
N ARG A 97 -9.44 4.15 9.68
CA ARG A 97 -9.78 3.80 11.06
C ARG A 97 -10.01 5.02 11.96
N ALA A 98 -9.32 6.12 11.68
CA ALA A 98 -9.47 7.35 12.46
C ALA A 98 -10.72 8.15 12.09
N ASN A 99 -11.45 7.76 11.05
CA ASN A 99 -12.68 8.42 10.57
C ASN A 99 -12.50 9.95 10.38
N ILE A 100 -11.33 10.35 9.86
CA ILE A 100 -11.02 11.76 9.59
C ILE A 100 -11.72 12.16 8.29
N ASP A 101 -12.31 13.35 8.26
CA ASP A 101 -12.88 13.90 7.04
C ASP A 101 -11.79 14.23 6.03
N VAL A 102 -11.87 13.57 4.89
CA VAL A 102 -10.91 13.66 3.78
C VAL A 102 -11.61 13.98 2.45
N ASN A 103 -12.84 14.47 2.50
CA ASN A 103 -13.64 14.79 1.32
C ASN A 103 -13.01 15.87 0.43
N ASP A 104 -12.11 16.68 0.98
CA ASP A 104 -11.31 17.69 0.26
C ASP A 104 -10.09 17.09 -0.44
N LEU A 105 -9.73 15.84 -0.12
CA LEU A 105 -8.66 15.12 -0.79
C LEU A 105 -9.25 14.27 -1.91
N ASP A 106 -8.77 14.48 -3.12
CA ASP A 106 -9.15 13.67 -4.27
C ASP A 106 -8.55 12.25 -4.14
N PHE A 107 -9.25 11.38 -3.39
CA PHE A 107 -8.85 9.98 -3.23
C PHE A 107 -9.12 9.12 -4.47
N GLU A 108 -9.98 9.54 -5.39
CA GLU A 108 -10.25 8.79 -6.62
C GLU A 108 -9.04 8.78 -7.57
N SER A 109 -8.15 9.78 -7.44
CA SER A 109 -6.89 9.83 -8.18
C SER A 109 -5.74 9.10 -7.50
N PHE A 110 -5.96 8.49 -6.33
CA PHE A 110 -4.94 7.68 -5.67
C PHE A 110 -4.83 6.32 -6.37
N SER A 111 -3.83 6.16 -7.18
CA SER A 111 -3.42 4.83 -7.66
C SER A 111 -2.59 4.09 -6.59
N CYS A 112 -3.13 3.94 -5.39
CA CYS A 112 -2.97 2.69 -4.71
C CYS A 112 -4.03 1.80 -5.36
N GLU A 113 -3.67 0.96 -6.30
CA GLU A 113 -4.39 -0.28 -6.43
C GLU A 113 -4.21 -0.94 -5.05
N ALA A 114 -5.10 -0.60 -4.12
CA ALA A 114 -5.49 -1.55 -3.10
C ALA A 114 -5.70 -2.81 -3.92
N VAL A 115 -4.92 -3.84 -3.69
CA VAL A 115 -5.07 -5.11 -4.41
C VAL A 115 -6.53 -5.44 -4.25
N ILE A 116 -7.36 -5.08 -5.25
CA ILE A 116 -8.80 -5.28 -5.20
C ILE A 116 -8.99 -6.77 -5.40
N VAL A 117 -8.90 -7.45 -4.27
CA VAL A 117 -9.21 -8.86 -4.17
C VAL A 117 -10.73 -8.94 -4.20
N SER A 118 -11.30 -9.56 -5.23
CA SER A 118 -12.74 -9.78 -5.29
C SER A 118 -13.20 -10.65 -4.11
N GLU A 119 -14.48 -10.61 -3.77
CA GLU A 119 -15.06 -11.48 -2.72
C GLU A 119 -14.69 -12.95 -2.96
N ARG A 120 -14.75 -13.40 -4.22
CA ARG A 120 -14.38 -14.75 -4.62
C ARG A 120 -12.90 -15.07 -4.42
N GLU A 121 -12.03 -14.12 -4.69
CA GLU A 121 -10.60 -14.27 -4.43
C GLU A 121 -10.32 -14.30 -2.93
N ASN A 122 -11.02 -13.48 -2.12
CA ASN A 122 -10.92 -13.50 -0.66
C ASN A 122 -11.32 -14.86 -0.07
N GLU A 123 -12.44 -15.46 -0.53
CA GLU A 123 -12.82 -16.82 -0.12
C GLU A 123 -11.70 -17.82 -0.40
N ILE A 124 -11.12 -17.77 -1.59
CA ILE A 124 -10.04 -18.69 -1.98
C ILE A 124 -8.78 -18.42 -1.15
N ILE A 125 -8.42 -17.16 -0.87
CA ILE A 125 -7.27 -16.81 -0.02
C ILE A 125 -7.45 -17.40 1.38
N ILE A 126 -8.64 -17.27 1.98
CA ILE A 126 -8.93 -17.80 3.30
C ILE A 126 -8.75 -19.32 3.31
N LEU A 127 -9.32 -20.03 2.34
CA LEU A 127 -9.23 -21.49 2.26
C LEU A 127 -7.79 -21.97 2.00
N ILE A 128 -7.01 -21.23 1.22
CA ILE A 128 -5.57 -21.48 1.04
C ILE A 128 -4.84 -21.31 2.36
N ALA A 129 -5.14 -20.25 3.09
CA ALA A 129 -4.53 -19.98 4.38
C ALA A 129 -4.94 -21.00 5.44
N GLU A 130 -6.13 -21.60 5.34
CA GLU A 130 -6.59 -22.72 6.18
C GLU A 130 -5.96 -24.06 5.77
N GLY A 131 -5.07 -24.06 4.77
CA GLY A 131 -4.31 -25.25 4.36
C GLY A 131 -5.02 -26.19 3.39
N LEU A 132 -6.16 -25.80 2.83
CA LEU A 132 -6.90 -26.65 1.89
C LEU A 132 -6.15 -26.81 0.57
N THR A 133 -6.22 -28.04 0.03
CA THR A 133 -5.74 -28.34 -1.31
C THR A 133 -6.66 -27.76 -2.39
N ASN A 134 -6.15 -27.61 -3.61
CA ASN A 134 -6.96 -27.13 -4.74
C ASN A 134 -8.23 -27.97 -4.99
N GLU A 135 -8.18 -29.25 -4.69
CA GLU A 135 -9.29 -30.20 -4.84
C GLU A 135 -10.36 -29.96 -3.77
N GLN A 136 -9.95 -29.77 -2.52
CA GLN A 136 -10.84 -29.43 -1.41
C GLN A 136 -11.52 -28.07 -1.62
N ILE A 137 -10.75 -27.06 -2.06
CA ILE A 137 -11.28 -25.74 -2.41
C ILE A 137 -12.29 -25.84 -3.55
N ALA A 138 -11.98 -26.62 -4.58
CA ALA A 138 -12.87 -26.84 -5.71
C ALA A 138 -14.22 -27.45 -5.28
N ILE A 139 -14.18 -28.47 -4.42
CA ILE A 139 -15.39 -29.09 -3.84
C ILE A 139 -16.17 -28.08 -3.01
N GLN A 140 -15.50 -27.37 -2.09
CA GLN A 140 -16.16 -26.46 -1.15
C GLN A 140 -16.82 -25.26 -1.84
N LEU A 141 -16.20 -24.78 -2.93
CA LEU A 141 -16.68 -23.61 -3.66
C LEU A 141 -17.49 -23.96 -4.92
N PHE A 142 -17.76 -25.24 -5.17
CA PHE A 142 -18.46 -25.74 -6.36
C PHE A 142 -17.78 -25.30 -7.67
N LEU A 143 -16.45 -25.38 -7.71
CA LEU A 143 -15.61 -25.03 -8.86
C LEU A 143 -14.89 -26.25 -9.42
N SER A 144 -14.32 -26.09 -10.64
CA SER A 144 -13.36 -27.08 -11.12
C SER A 144 -11.96 -26.82 -10.50
N LYS A 145 -11.15 -27.88 -10.35
CA LYS A 145 -9.76 -27.78 -9.93
C LYS A 145 -8.94 -26.82 -10.83
N HIS A 146 -9.26 -26.80 -12.13
CA HIS A 146 -8.65 -25.90 -13.10
C HIS A 146 -9.00 -24.43 -12.80
N THR A 147 -10.25 -24.15 -12.49
CA THR A 147 -10.73 -22.82 -12.11
C THR A 147 -10.03 -22.32 -10.85
N VAL A 148 -9.88 -23.17 -9.82
CA VAL A 148 -9.14 -22.82 -8.59
C VAL A 148 -7.68 -22.51 -8.91
N ASN A 149 -7.01 -23.28 -9.77
CA ASN A 149 -5.64 -22.99 -10.20
C ASN A 149 -5.51 -21.65 -10.91
N THR A 150 -6.49 -21.29 -11.74
CA THR A 150 -6.52 -19.99 -12.42
C THR A 150 -6.67 -18.85 -11.43
N HIS A 151 -7.60 -18.97 -10.47
CA HIS A 151 -7.74 -17.99 -9.39
C HIS A 151 -6.45 -17.83 -8.58
N ARG A 152 -5.79 -18.94 -8.20
CA ARG A 152 -4.51 -18.88 -7.47
C ARG A 152 -3.44 -18.12 -8.24
N LYS A 153 -3.31 -18.35 -9.54
CA LYS A 153 -2.36 -17.61 -10.40
C LYS A 153 -2.68 -16.13 -10.43
N ASN A 154 -3.95 -15.79 -10.60
CA ASN A 154 -4.40 -14.40 -10.64
C ASN A 154 -4.19 -13.70 -9.28
N ILE A 155 -4.52 -14.39 -8.17
CA ILE A 155 -4.27 -13.91 -6.81
C ILE A 155 -2.77 -13.65 -6.61
N MET A 156 -1.90 -14.60 -6.93
CA MET A 156 -0.45 -14.41 -6.81
C MET A 156 0.05 -13.21 -7.63
N ALA A 157 -0.44 -13.05 -8.85
CA ALA A 157 -0.09 -11.91 -9.69
C ALA A 157 -0.58 -10.58 -9.09
N LYS A 158 -1.83 -10.53 -8.61
CA LYS A 158 -2.40 -9.34 -7.95
C LYS A 158 -1.68 -8.98 -6.66
N LEU A 159 -1.34 -9.97 -5.84
CA LEU A 159 -0.62 -9.77 -4.57
C LEU A 159 0.88 -9.51 -4.76
N GLY A 160 1.41 -9.67 -5.98
CA GLY A 160 2.85 -9.58 -6.24
C GLY A 160 3.67 -10.68 -5.57
N VAL A 161 3.06 -11.83 -5.20
CA VAL A 161 3.71 -12.92 -4.49
C VAL A 161 4.05 -14.07 -5.44
N LYS A 162 5.15 -14.81 -5.14
CA LYS A 162 5.67 -15.85 -6.02
C LYS A 162 5.20 -17.27 -5.68
N ASN A 163 4.57 -17.46 -4.52
CA ASN A 163 4.19 -18.79 -4.02
C ASN A 163 3.01 -18.72 -3.05
N THR A 164 2.53 -19.89 -2.65
CA THR A 164 1.41 -20.04 -1.70
C THR A 164 1.70 -19.42 -0.32
N ALA A 165 2.96 -19.50 0.14
CA ALA A 165 3.32 -18.91 1.42
C ALA A 165 3.10 -17.39 1.43
N GLY A 166 3.34 -16.71 0.29
CA GLY A 166 3.03 -15.29 0.13
C GLY A 166 1.53 -14.99 0.28
N ILE A 167 0.66 -15.85 -0.25
CA ILE A 167 -0.79 -15.72 -0.07
C ILE A 167 -1.19 -15.87 1.40
N VAL A 168 -0.61 -16.87 2.10
CA VAL A 168 -0.86 -17.08 3.53
C VAL A 168 -0.40 -15.88 4.37
N MET A 169 0.80 -15.35 4.09
CA MET A 169 1.31 -14.16 4.77
C MET A 169 0.43 -12.93 4.54
N TYR A 170 -0.09 -12.76 3.32
CA TYR A 170 -1.07 -11.71 3.03
C TYR A 170 -2.33 -11.88 3.87
N ALA A 171 -2.93 -13.09 3.92
CA ALA A 171 -4.13 -13.37 4.69
C ALA A 171 -3.97 -13.09 6.19
N VAL A 172 -2.79 -13.40 6.75
CA VAL A 172 -2.45 -13.09 8.15
C VAL A 172 -2.26 -11.58 8.34
N LYS A 173 -1.50 -10.92 7.47
CA LYS A 173 -1.20 -9.48 7.55
C LYS A 173 -2.47 -8.62 7.44
N THR A 174 -3.45 -9.06 6.63
CA THR A 174 -4.73 -8.37 6.42
C THR A 174 -5.83 -8.81 7.40
N ASN A 175 -5.49 -9.63 8.41
CA ASN A 175 -6.43 -10.19 9.39
C ASN A 175 -7.61 -10.98 8.77
N LEU A 176 -7.48 -11.46 7.54
CA LEU A 176 -8.46 -12.37 6.92
C LEU A 176 -8.51 -13.71 7.65
N VAL A 177 -7.39 -14.11 8.22
CA VAL A 177 -7.28 -15.29 9.08
C VAL A 177 -6.49 -14.98 10.35
N SER A 178 -6.92 -15.52 11.48
CA SER A 178 -6.20 -15.36 12.74
C SER A 178 -4.95 -16.24 12.76
N PRO A 179 -3.77 -15.73 13.13
CA PRO A 179 -2.57 -16.55 13.29
C PRO A 179 -2.75 -17.70 14.30
N ASN A 180 -3.64 -17.54 15.29
CA ASN A 180 -3.93 -18.57 16.30
C ASN A 180 -4.73 -19.76 15.75
N LYS A 181 -5.34 -19.66 14.58
CA LYS A 181 -6.05 -20.76 13.93
C LYS A 181 -5.11 -21.86 13.40
N PHE A 182 -3.81 -21.54 13.30
CA PHE A 182 -2.75 -22.45 12.84
C PHE A 182 -1.97 -23.15 13.97
N LEU A 183 -2.38 -23.01 15.22
CA LEU A 183 -1.86 -23.85 16.27
C LEU A 183 -2.26 -25.27 15.95
N PHE A 184 -1.29 -26.04 15.50
CA PHE A 184 -1.37 -27.43 15.07
C PHE A 184 -2.30 -28.20 16.00
N ALA A 185 -3.40 -28.76 15.45
CA ALA A 185 -4.13 -29.77 16.16
C ALA A 185 -3.13 -30.93 16.42
N PRO A 186 -2.99 -31.42 17.67
CA PRO A 186 -2.15 -32.56 17.90
C PRO A 186 -2.61 -33.69 17.01
N VAL A 187 -1.67 -34.26 16.26
CA VAL A 187 -1.93 -35.46 15.44
C VAL A 187 -2.35 -36.55 16.44
N ALA A 188 -3.60 -36.98 16.33
CA ALA A 188 -4.12 -38.09 17.10
C ALA A 188 -3.55 -39.44 16.57
#